data_ef7f695effc0855db4443802859dce85
#
_entry.id   ef7f695effc0855db4443802859dce85
#
_cell.length_a   1.000
_cell.length_b   1.000
_cell.length_c   1.000
_cell.angle_alpha   90.00
_cell.angle_beta   90.00
_cell.angle_gamma   90.00
#
_symmetry.space_group_name_H-M   'P 1'
#
loop_
_entity.id
_entity.type
_entity.pdbx_description
1 polymer ?
#
loop_
_entity_poly.entity_id
_entity_poly.type
_entity_poly.pdbx_seq_one_letter_code
_entity_poly.pdbx_strand_id
1 'polypeptide(L)'
;MNIANARVLVTGGSSGIGRATALALAEAGARVAICGRNRAAVEQAAGEIGGTPFVADVSDEASVVKLIPDVVRTLGGYDVLINNAGFGRFAPLIDTTADDMRAVWETNVLGATLVARESARHFIAQSSGNIINVSSTSGARGSANGSAYSSSKFALTSLTECWRAELRKHNIRVMQINPSEVLTDFAYRARGTERVTDPSKLLGSDIADAIIAMLAQNDRAMVTEMTVWATNPQ
;
A
#
# COMPACT_ATOMS: atom_id res chain seq x y z
N MET A 1 8.58 2.93 -16.13
CA MET A 1 9.27 4.18 -15.72
C MET A 1 10.70 3.90 -15.26
N ASN A 2 11.57 4.93 -15.23
CA ASN A 2 12.86 4.81 -14.53
C ASN A 2 12.61 5.06 -13.02
N ILE A 3 13.05 4.12 -12.16
CA ILE A 3 12.87 4.24 -10.70
C ILE A 3 13.89 5.21 -10.10
N ALA A 4 15.09 5.28 -10.69
CA ALA A 4 16.10 6.23 -10.24
C ALA A 4 15.56 7.66 -10.36
N ASN A 5 15.59 8.40 -9.26
CA ASN A 5 15.02 9.75 -9.09
C ASN A 5 13.47 9.83 -9.06
N ALA A 6 12.74 8.71 -9.16
CA ALA A 6 11.30 8.72 -8.96
C ALA A 6 10.95 9.24 -7.55
N ARG A 7 9.88 10.02 -7.45
CA ARG A 7 9.39 10.59 -6.18
C ARG A 7 8.19 9.79 -5.72
N VAL A 8 8.36 9.07 -4.62
CA VAL A 8 7.43 8.03 -4.19
C VAL A 8 6.88 8.32 -2.81
N LEU A 9 5.57 8.18 -2.63
CA LEU A 9 4.93 8.10 -1.32
C LEU A 9 4.52 6.66 -1.04
N VAL A 10 4.92 6.13 0.13
CA VAL A 10 4.48 4.83 0.63
C VAL A 10 3.64 5.04 1.89
N THR A 11 2.34 4.73 1.81
CA THR A 11 1.48 4.76 2.99
C THR A 11 1.68 3.51 3.85
N GLY A 12 1.67 3.66 5.19
CA GLY A 12 2.01 2.56 6.08
C GLY A 12 3.47 2.10 5.94
N GLY A 13 4.37 3.03 5.58
CA GLY A 13 5.77 2.76 5.25
C GLY A 13 6.68 2.48 6.46
N SER A 14 6.17 2.51 7.69
CA SER A 14 6.98 2.28 8.90
C SER A 14 7.16 0.82 9.29
N SER A 15 6.48 -0.13 8.65
CA SER A 15 6.57 -1.56 8.98
C SER A 15 6.18 -2.47 7.81
N GLY A 16 6.48 -3.76 7.95
CA GLY A 16 6.02 -4.82 7.04
C GLY A 16 6.34 -4.57 5.57
N ILE A 17 5.39 -4.85 4.70
CA ILE A 17 5.52 -4.70 3.24
C ILE A 17 5.85 -3.25 2.87
N GLY A 18 5.18 -2.27 3.50
CA GLY A 18 5.42 -0.85 3.20
C GLY A 18 6.86 -0.43 3.47
N ARG A 19 7.45 -0.84 4.62
CA ARG A 19 8.85 -0.54 4.94
C ARG A 19 9.82 -1.23 3.98
N ALA A 20 9.59 -2.50 3.67
CA ALA A 20 10.42 -3.24 2.73
C ALA A 20 10.38 -2.60 1.32
N THR A 21 9.19 -2.21 0.87
CA THR A 21 9.00 -1.53 -0.43
C THR A 21 9.70 -0.16 -0.43
N ALA A 22 9.57 0.61 0.65
CA ALA A 22 10.21 1.92 0.75
C ALA A 22 11.75 1.81 0.72
N LEU A 23 12.32 0.81 1.42
CA LEU A 23 13.75 0.53 1.41
C LEU A 23 14.22 0.16 0.00
N ALA A 24 13.60 -0.82 -0.64
CA ALA A 24 13.98 -1.29 -1.97
C ALA A 24 13.88 -0.18 -3.05
N LEU A 25 12.87 0.69 -2.94
CA LEU A 25 12.74 1.86 -3.82
C LEU A 25 13.87 2.88 -3.59
N ALA A 26 14.25 3.13 -2.33
CA ALA A 26 15.37 4.02 -2.00
C ALA A 26 16.71 3.46 -2.50
N GLU A 27 16.95 2.15 -2.32
CA GLU A 27 18.13 1.44 -2.86
C GLU A 27 18.18 1.50 -4.39
N ALA A 28 17.02 1.49 -5.05
CA ALA A 28 16.91 1.70 -6.51
C ALA A 28 17.07 3.17 -6.94
N GLY A 29 17.37 4.09 -6.01
CA GLY A 29 17.64 5.49 -6.28
C GLY A 29 16.41 6.39 -6.29
N ALA A 30 15.25 5.95 -5.82
CA ALA A 30 14.07 6.78 -5.68
C ALA A 30 14.17 7.73 -4.46
N ARG A 31 13.51 8.88 -4.55
CA ARG A 31 13.28 9.79 -3.41
C ARG A 31 11.99 9.37 -2.71
N VAL A 32 12.11 8.77 -1.53
CA VAL A 32 10.99 8.12 -0.86
C VAL A 32 10.48 8.95 0.31
N ALA A 33 9.18 9.20 0.33
CA ALA A 33 8.43 9.64 1.49
C ALA A 33 7.64 8.45 2.06
N ILE A 34 7.58 8.34 3.38
CA ILE A 34 6.73 7.36 4.05
C ILE A 34 5.76 8.07 4.99
N CYS A 35 4.54 7.55 5.13
CA CYS A 35 3.61 8.07 6.12
C CYS A 35 3.02 6.98 7.02
N GLY A 36 2.58 7.40 8.20
CA GLY A 36 1.91 6.59 9.20
C GLY A 36 1.53 7.39 10.43
N ARG A 37 0.75 6.81 11.33
CA ARG A 37 0.20 7.49 12.50
C ARG A 37 1.18 7.63 13.67
N ASN A 38 2.05 6.65 13.84
CA ASN A 38 3.02 6.62 14.94
C ASN A 38 4.28 7.41 14.54
N ARG A 39 4.43 8.62 15.10
CA ARG A 39 5.56 9.52 14.82
C ARG A 39 6.91 8.83 14.98
N ALA A 40 7.17 8.22 16.14
CA ALA A 40 8.46 7.60 16.42
C ALA A 40 8.80 6.48 15.44
N ALA A 41 7.81 5.62 15.11
CA ALA A 41 8.02 4.53 14.15
C ALA A 41 8.26 5.04 12.72
N VAL A 42 7.57 6.11 12.31
CA VAL A 42 7.75 6.70 10.98
C VAL A 42 9.10 7.41 10.87
N GLU A 43 9.49 8.19 11.88
CA GLU A 43 10.78 8.89 11.90
C GLU A 43 11.96 7.90 11.94
N GLN A 44 11.87 6.85 12.76
CA GLN A 44 12.89 5.79 12.79
C GLN A 44 13.02 5.09 11.43
N ALA A 45 11.91 4.62 10.87
CA ALA A 45 11.94 3.92 9.58
C ALA A 45 12.44 4.82 8.45
N ALA A 46 12.06 6.10 8.43
CA ALA A 46 12.55 7.06 7.44
C ALA A 46 14.06 7.28 7.56
N GLY A 47 14.60 7.36 8.78
CA GLY A 47 16.04 7.47 9.02
C GLY A 47 16.81 6.24 8.50
N GLU A 48 16.29 5.04 8.72
CA GLU A 48 16.90 3.78 8.24
C GLU A 48 16.87 3.65 6.71
N ILE A 49 15.84 4.19 6.05
CA ILE A 49 15.65 4.14 4.60
C ILE A 49 16.39 5.29 3.89
N GLY A 50 16.77 6.35 4.60
CA GLY A 50 17.20 7.61 3.99
C GLY A 50 16.05 8.39 3.33
N GLY A 51 14.82 8.16 3.81
CA GLY A 51 13.59 8.76 3.29
C GLY A 51 13.06 9.93 4.12
N THR A 52 11.93 10.47 3.72
CA THR A 52 11.26 11.59 4.41
C THR A 52 10.04 11.11 5.19
N PRO A 53 9.95 11.37 6.51
CA PRO A 53 8.80 10.98 7.33
C PRO A 53 7.64 11.98 7.24
N PHE A 54 6.40 11.46 7.17
CA PHE A 54 5.18 12.23 7.36
C PHE A 54 4.28 11.55 8.38
N VAL A 55 3.85 12.30 9.39
CA VAL A 55 2.85 11.81 10.35
C VAL A 55 1.47 12.14 9.80
N ALA A 56 0.74 11.10 9.40
CA ALA A 56 -0.60 11.24 8.81
C ALA A 56 -1.47 10.03 9.12
N ASP A 57 -2.75 10.26 9.35
CA ASP A 57 -3.78 9.23 9.36
C ASP A 57 -4.49 9.24 8.00
N VAL A 58 -4.40 8.14 7.26
CA VAL A 58 -5.02 8.04 5.94
C VAL A 58 -6.56 8.02 6.01
N SER A 59 -7.15 7.66 7.16
CA SER A 59 -8.59 7.68 7.38
C SER A 59 -9.15 9.07 7.71
N ASP A 60 -8.27 10.03 8.02
CA ASP A 60 -8.64 11.43 8.24
C ASP A 60 -8.45 12.25 6.95
N GLU A 61 -9.56 12.70 6.37
CA GLU A 61 -9.54 13.47 5.13
C GLU A 61 -8.72 14.75 5.23
N ALA A 62 -8.80 15.48 6.34
CA ALA A 62 -8.03 16.72 6.54
C ALA A 62 -6.52 16.43 6.57
N SER A 63 -6.12 15.33 7.20
CA SER A 63 -4.73 14.85 7.21
C SER A 63 -4.24 14.54 5.79
N VAL A 64 -5.05 13.85 4.98
CA VAL A 64 -4.68 13.45 3.61
C VAL A 64 -4.61 14.64 2.66
N VAL A 65 -5.57 15.57 2.75
CA VAL A 65 -5.57 16.81 1.93
C VAL A 65 -4.30 17.63 2.16
N LYS A 66 -3.75 17.62 3.37
CA LYS A 66 -2.48 18.29 3.70
C LYS A 66 -1.27 17.47 3.26
N LEU A 67 -1.33 16.13 3.40
CA LEU A 67 -0.20 15.24 3.14
C LEU A 67 0.33 15.38 1.71
N ILE A 68 -0.53 15.33 0.70
CA ILE A 68 -0.08 15.26 -0.70
C ILE A 68 0.66 16.53 -1.14
N PRO A 69 0.14 17.76 -0.90
CA PRO A 69 0.91 18.98 -1.17
C PRO A 69 2.24 19.05 -0.42
N ASP A 70 2.29 18.58 0.83
CA ASP A 70 3.52 18.55 1.63
C ASP A 70 4.55 17.58 1.03
N VAL A 71 4.13 16.40 0.56
CA VAL A 71 4.99 15.44 -0.16
C VAL A 71 5.53 16.06 -1.45
N VAL A 72 4.66 16.64 -2.26
CA VAL A 72 5.06 17.30 -3.52
C VAL A 72 6.11 18.36 -3.27
N ARG A 73 5.89 19.22 -2.28
CA ARG A 73 6.82 20.30 -1.93
C ARG A 73 8.17 19.75 -1.45
N THR A 74 8.15 18.74 -0.57
CA THR A 74 9.37 18.22 0.05
C THR A 74 10.21 17.39 -0.92
N LEU A 75 9.57 16.57 -1.75
CA LEU A 75 10.28 15.78 -2.76
C LEU A 75 10.59 16.56 -4.04
N GLY A 76 10.07 17.79 -4.20
CA GLY A 76 10.18 18.55 -5.44
C GLY A 76 9.38 17.93 -6.60
N GLY A 77 8.24 17.31 -6.28
CA GLY A 77 7.31 16.64 -7.17
C GLY A 77 6.82 15.30 -6.64
N TYR A 78 6.03 14.56 -7.45
CA TYR A 78 5.41 13.32 -7.01
C TYR A 78 5.02 12.45 -8.21
N ASP A 79 5.47 11.18 -8.24
CA ASP A 79 5.35 10.31 -9.42
C ASP A 79 4.63 9.00 -9.11
N VAL A 80 4.74 8.51 -7.85
CA VAL A 80 4.26 7.17 -7.48
C VAL A 80 3.61 7.17 -6.11
N LEU A 81 2.40 6.62 -6.03
CA LEU A 81 1.74 6.20 -4.80
C LEU A 81 1.86 4.68 -4.63
N ILE A 82 2.44 4.24 -3.52
CA ILE A 82 2.28 2.88 -2.99
C ILE A 82 1.24 2.95 -1.87
N ASN A 83 0.02 2.60 -2.22
CA ASN A 83 -1.14 2.65 -1.33
C ASN A 83 -1.22 1.35 -0.52
N ASN A 84 -0.44 1.29 0.56
CA ASN A 84 -0.19 0.09 1.35
C ASN A 84 -0.81 0.15 2.75
N ALA A 85 -1.11 1.32 3.30
CA ALA A 85 -1.68 1.42 4.64
C ALA A 85 -2.93 0.55 4.79
N GLY A 86 -2.94 -0.31 5.81
CA GLY A 86 -4.04 -1.20 6.06
C GLY A 86 -3.78 -2.13 7.24
N PHE A 87 -4.85 -2.69 7.79
CA PHE A 87 -4.79 -3.69 8.83
C PHE A 87 -5.97 -4.66 8.74
N GLY A 88 -5.93 -5.75 9.50
CA GLY A 88 -6.99 -6.75 9.57
C GLY A 88 -7.56 -6.92 10.97
N ARG A 89 -8.84 -7.29 11.03
CA ARG A 89 -9.53 -7.86 12.18
C ARG A 89 -10.15 -9.18 11.74
N PHE A 90 -9.99 -10.21 12.55
CA PHE A 90 -10.43 -11.56 12.24
C PHE A 90 -11.23 -12.10 13.42
N ALA A 91 -12.49 -12.43 13.15
CA ALA A 91 -13.41 -13.02 14.12
C ALA A 91 -14.45 -13.89 13.39
N PRO A 92 -15.00 -14.92 14.05
CA PRO A 92 -16.20 -15.60 13.55
C PRO A 92 -17.33 -14.61 13.26
N LEU A 93 -18.19 -14.91 12.30
CA LEU A 93 -19.28 -14.00 11.92
C LEU A 93 -20.13 -13.55 13.13
N ILE A 94 -20.42 -14.47 14.05
CA ILE A 94 -21.23 -14.20 15.24
C ILE A 94 -20.56 -13.27 16.25
N ASP A 95 -19.23 -13.12 16.19
CA ASP A 95 -18.42 -12.28 17.07
C ASP A 95 -17.90 -11.02 16.37
N THR A 96 -18.19 -10.87 15.06
CA THR A 96 -17.75 -9.70 14.28
C THR A 96 -18.53 -8.46 14.72
N THR A 97 -17.83 -7.46 15.25
CA THR A 97 -18.46 -6.22 15.71
C THR A 97 -18.60 -5.20 14.59
N ALA A 98 -19.60 -4.29 14.72
CA ALA A 98 -19.72 -3.17 13.81
C ALA A 98 -18.49 -2.24 13.83
N ASP A 99 -17.84 -2.11 14.99
CA ASP A 99 -16.66 -1.26 15.16
C ASP A 99 -15.43 -1.86 14.46
N ASP A 100 -15.24 -3.19 14.51
CA ASP A 100 -14.18 -3.85 13.74
C ASP A 100 -14.38 -3.68 12.23
N MET A 101 -15.64 -3.81 11.75
CA MET A 101 -15.98 -3.58 10.36
C MET A 101 -15.66 -2.13 9.95
N ARG A 102 -16.15 -1.14 10.72
CA ARG A 102 -15.90 0.29 10.44
C ARG A 102 -14.42 0.61 10.43
N ALA A 103 -13.68 0.24 11.46
CA ALA A 103 -12.26 0.55 11.60
C ALA A 103 -11.42 0.00 10.43
N VAL A 104 -11.68 -1.25 10.01
CA VAL A 104 -10.99 -1.85 8.86
C VAL A 104 -11.37 -1.13 7.57
N TRP A 105 -12.64 -0.83 7.36
CA TRP A 105 -13.09 -0.15 6.14
C TRP A 105 -12.65 1.31 6.07
N GLU A 106 -12.63 2.03 7.18
CA GLU A 106 -12.13 3.41 7.25
C GLU A 106 -10.66 3.51 6.81
N THR A 107 -9.83 2.55 7.21
CA THR A 107 -8.42 2.58 6.80
C THR A 107 -8.22 1.97 5.41
N ASN A 108 -8.72 0.73 5.17
CA ASN A 108 -8.36 -0.05 3.99
C ASN A 108 -9.11 0.39 2.73
N VAL A 109 -10.29 1.01 2.88
CA VAL A 109 -11.16 1.40 1.76
C VAL A 109 -11.23 2.92 1.65
N LEU A 110 -11.77 3.59 2.68
CA LEU A 110 -11.89 5.06 2.66
C LEU A 110 -10.52 5.72 2.61
N GLY A 111 -9.61 5.34 3.50
CA GLY A 111 -8.25 5.88 3.56
C GLY A 111 -7.49 5.68 2.27
N ALA A 112 -7.54 4.47 1.69
CA ALA A 112 -6.95 4.20 0.39
C ALA A 112 -7.55 5.09 -0.71
N THR A 113 -8.87 5.32 -0.67
CA THR A 113 -9.58 6.18 -1.63
C THR A 113 -9.17 7.65 -1.48
N LEU A 114 -9.10 8.16 -0.25
CA LEU A 114 -8.72 9.55 0.01
C LEU A 114 -7.32 9.86 -0.51
N VAL A 115 -6.34 8.98 -0.20
CA VAL A 115 -4.97 9.15 -0.66
C VAL A 115 -4.88 9.03 -2.18
N ALA A 116 -5.56 8.05 -2.79
CA ALA A 116 -5.59 7.89 -4.24
C ALA A 116 -6.25 9.10 -4.94
N ARG A 117 -7.33 9.66 -4.37
CA ARG A 117 -8.01 10.84 -4.89
C ARG A 117 -7.11 12.08 -4.93
N GLU A 118 -6.45 12.38 -3.83
CA GLU A 118 -5.56 13.56 -3.77
C GLU A 118 -4.31 13.36 -4.65
N SER A 119 -3.78 12.13 -4.71
CA SER A 119 -2.70 11.78 -5.63
C SER A 119 -3.13 11.92 -7.09
N ALA A 120 -4.33 11.44 -7.44
CA ALA A 120 -4.85 11.52 -8.80
C ALA A 120 -5.05 12.97 -9.25
N ARG A 121 -5.48 13.88 -8.38
CA ARG A 121 -5.55 15.34 -8.70
C ARG A 121 -4.20 15.87 -9.17
N HIS A 122 -3.13 15.53 -8.46
CA HIS A 122 -1.78 15.92 -8.83
C HIS A 122 -1.34 15.25 -10.13
N PHE A 123 -1.55 13.94 -10.27
CA PHE A 123 -1.15 13.18 -11.44
C PHE A 123 -1.89 13.60 -12.73
N ILE A 124 -3.18 13.96 -12.62
CA ILE A 124 -3.95 14.50 -13.75
C ILE A 124 -3.35 15.84 -14.21
N ALA A 125 -3.01 16.72 -13.27
CA ALA A 125 -2.44 18.03 -13.59
C ALA A 125 -1.09 17.91 -14.33
N GLN A 126 -0.28 16.88 -14.02
CA GLN A 126 0.99 16.61 -14.72
C GLN A 126 0.87 15.61 -15.88
N SER A 127 -0.33 15.06 -16.14
CA SER A 127 -0.62 14.05 -17.19
C SER A 127 0.28 12.80 -17.10
N SER A 128 0.67 12.42 -15.91
CA SER A 128 1.48 11.22 -15.64
C SER A 128 1.39 10.82 -14.17
N GLY A 129 1.52 9.52 -13.86
CA GLY A 129 1.56 9.04 -12.49
C GLY A 129 1.37 7.53 -12.39
N ASN A 130 1.65 7.01 -11.20
CA ASN A 130 1.50 5.59 -10.93
C ASN A 130 0.88 5.39 -9.55
N ILE A 131 -0.12 4.54 -9.48
CA ILE A 131 -0.76 4.10 -8.22
C ILE A 131 -0.63 2.59 -8.16
N ILE A 132 -0.03 2.05 -7.10
CA ILE A 132 -0.05 0.62 -6.79
C ILE A 132 -0.82 0.44 -5.49
N ASN A 133 -1.94 -0.26 -5.57
CA ASN A 133 -2.71 -0.67 -4.41
C ASN A 133 -2.19 -2.03 -3.91
N VAL A 134 -1.78 -2.09 -2.64
CA VAL A 134 -1.41 -3.34 -1.98
C VAL A 134 -2.68 -3.98 -1.42
N SER A 135 -3.25 -4.89 -2.21
CA SER A 135 -4.44 -5.66 -1.82
C SER A 135 -4.04 -6.94 -1.04
N SER A 136 -4.52 -8.08 -1.44
CA SER A 136 -4.25 -9.40 -0.86
C SER A 136 -4.89 -10.47 -1.73
N THR A 137 -4.45 -11.72 -1.62
CA THR A 137 -5.22 -12.87 -2.11
C THR A 137 -6.62 -12.95 -1.47
N SER A 138 -6.80 -12.34 -0.28
CA SER A 138 -8.11 -12.16 0.36
C SER A 138 -9.01 -11.15 -0.35
N GLY A 139 -8.54 -10.43 -1.34
CA GLY A 139 -9.33 -9.57 -2.22
C GLY A 139 -9.96 -10.29 -3.41
N ALA A 140 -9.61 -11.56 -3.62
CA ALA A 140 -10.18 -12.44 -4.64
C ALA A 140 -10.90 -13.66 -4.04
N ARG A 141 -10.62 -13.99 -2.77
CA ARG A 141 -11.19 -15.15 -2.10
C ARG A 141 -11.41 -14.88 -0.62
N GLY A 142 -12.64 -15.03 -0.15
CA GLY A 142 -12.98 -14.95 1.27
C GLY A 142 -12.44 -16.16 2.06
N SER A 143 -12.22 -15.97 3.35
CA SER A 143 -11.80 -17.01 4.29
C SER A 143 -12.63 -16.95 5.57
N ALA A 144 -12.68 -18.05 6.32
CA ALA A 144 -13.29 -18.05 7.64
C ALA A 144 -12.66 -16.97 8.52
N ASN A 145 -13.46 -16.36 9.37
CA ASN A 145 -13.09 -15.25 10.26
C ASN A 145 -12.64 -13.95 9.56
N GLY A 146 -12.63 -13.91 8.23
CA GLY A 146 -12.10 -12.82 7.45
C GLY A 146 -13.10 -11.74 7.02
N SER A 147 -14.33 -11.73 7.56
CA SER A 147 -15.41 -10.87 7.06
C SER A 147 -15.01 -9.40 6.91
N ALA A 148 -14.42 -8.78 7.93
CA ALA A 148 -14.00 -7.39 7.88
C ALA A 148 -12.83 -7.16 6.90
N TYR A 149 -11.81 -8.00 6.97
CA TYR A 149 -10.60 -7.84 6.16
C TYR A 149 -10.84 -8.19 4.70
N SER A 150 -11.37 -9.41 4.42
CA SER A 150 -11.59 -9.85 3.03
C SER A 150 -12.51 -8.91 2.28
N SER A 151 -13.65 -8.51 2.89
CA SER A 151 -14.57 -7.57 2.25
C SER A 151 -13.91 -6.23 1.91
N SER A 152 -13.03 -5.72 2.79
CA SER A 152 -12.28 -4.49 2.51
C SER A 152 -11.30 -4.64 1.34
N LYS A 153 -10.67 -5.83 1.20
CA LYS A 153 -9.75 -6.11 0.09
C LYS A 153 -10.49 -6.37 -1.23
N PHE A 154 -11.66 -6.99 -1.20
CA PHE A 154 -12.55 -7.06 -2.37
C PHE A 154 -12.98 -5.66 -2.83
N ALA A 155 -13.35 -4.79 -1.88
CA ALA A 155 -13.68 -3.40 -2.20
C ALA A 155 -12.49 -2.67 -2.85
N LEU A 156 -11.27 -2.84 -2.32
CA LEU A 156 -10.06 -2.23 -2.89
C LEU A 156 -9.77 -2.76 -4.30
N THR A 157 -10.01 -4.05 -4.57
CA THR A 157 -9.89 -4.62 -5.92
C THR A 157 -10.85 -3.94 -6.88
N SER A 158 -12.13 -3.83 -6.54
CA SER A 158 -13.13 -3.13 -7.35
C SER A 158 -12.76 -1.65 -7.57
N LEU A 159 -12.36 -0.95 -6.52
CA LEU A 159 -11.92 0.44 -6.61
C LEU A 159 -10.70 0.61 -7.53
N THR A 160 -9.76 -0.34 -7.49
CA THR A 160 -8.59 -0.32 -8.38
C THR A 160 -9.01 -0.38 -9.86
N GLU A 161 -9.99 -1.20 -10.19
CA GLU A 161 -10.52 -1.30 -11.56
C GLU A 161 -11.23 0.00 -11.99
N CYS A 162 -12.07 0.57 -11.11
CA CYS A 162 -12.74 1.85 -11.35
C CYS A 162 -11.71 2.97 -11.62
N TRP A 163 -10.73 3.12 -10.73
CA TRP A 163 -9.70 4.17 -10.87
C TRP A 163 -8.84 3.96 -12.12
N ARG A 164 -8.53 2.70 -12.47
CA ARG A 164 -7.82 2.37 -13.71
C ARG A 164 -8.62 2.83 -14.94
N ALA A 165 -9.91 2.55 -14.98
CA ALA A 165 -10.77 2.95 -16.09
C ALA A 165 -10.87 4.50 -16.21
N GLU A 166 -10.96 5.20 -15.08
CA GLU A 166 -11.09 6.65 -15.03
C GLU A 166 -9.79 7.37 -15.40
N LEU A 167 -8.63 6.88 -14.90
CA LEU A 167 -7.37 7.62 -14.90
C LEU A 167 -6.45 7.29 -16.09
N ARG A 168 -6.65 6.15 -16.77
CA ARG A 168 -5.79 5.76 -17.92
C ARG A 168 -5.76 6.79 -19.05
N LYS A 169 -6.82 7.54 -19.28
CA LYS A 169 -6.87 8.62 -20.27
C LYS A 169 -5.95 9.80 -19.95
N HIS A 170 -5.47 9.88 -18.71
CA HIS A 170 -4.52 10.89 -18.22
C HIS A 170 -3.08 10.34 -18.11
N ASN A 171 -2.78 9.22 -18.76
CA ASN A 171 -1.49 8.52 -18.68
C ASN A 171 -1.11 8.10 -17.25
N ILE A 172 -2.10 7.79 -16.41
CA ILE A 172 -1.90 7.31 -15.06
C ILE A 172 -2.09 5.80 -15.04
N ARG A 173 -1.09 5.08 -14.54
CA ARG A 173 -1.15 3.62 -14.37
C ARG A 173 -1.69 3.30 -12.97
N VAL A 174 -2.81 2.59 -12.92
CA VAL A 174 -3.38 2.09 -11.65
C VAL A 174 -3.28 0.56 -11.65
N MET A 175 -2.48 0.06 -10.74
CA MET A 175 -2.04 -1.33 -10.64
C MET A 175 -2.38 -1.90 -9.27
N GLN A 176 -2.46 -3.22 -9.17
CA GLN A 176 -2.71 -3.93 -7.93
C GLN A 176 -1.70 -5.04 -7.72
N ILE A 177 -1.21 -5.19 -6.49
CA ILE A 177 -0.47 -6.37 -6.07
C ILE A 177 -1.25 -7.12 -4.99
N ASN A 178 -1.30 -8.45 -5.12
CA ASN A 178 -2.03 -9.35 -4.21
C ASN A 178 -1.04 -10.30 -3.52
N PRO A 179 -0.45 -9.89 -2.40
CA PRO A 179 0.34 -10.81 -1.59
C PRO A 179 -0.51 -11.92 -1.00
N SER A 180 0.04 -13.13 -0.94
CA SER A 180 -0.45 -14.19 -0.06
C SER A 180 0.05 -13.95 1.38
N GLU A 181 0.35 -14.98 2.14
CA GLU A 181 0.82 -14.83 3.51
C GLU A 181 2.28 -14.35 3.55
N VAL A 182 2.51 -13.14 4.07
CA VAL A 182 3.83 -12.51 4.21
C VAL A 182 4.19 -12.42 5.69
N LEU A 183 5.41 -12.82 6.05
CA LEU A 183 5.94 -12.68 7.40
C LEU A 183 6.12 -11.20 7.77
N THR A 184 5.14 -10.66 8.45
CA THR A 184 5.13 -9.28 8.96
C THR A 184 4.41 -9.25 10.31
N ASP A 185 4.51 -8.13 11.02
CA ASP A 185 3.74 -7.89 12.23
C ASP A 185 2.21 -7.86 11.99
N PHE A 186 1.78 -7.86 10.74
CA PHE A 186 0.36 -7.85 10.37
C PHE A 186 -0.38 -9.07 10.94
N ALA A 187 0.12 -10.28 10.71
CA ALA A 187 -0.51 -11.51 11.20
C ALA A 187 -0.54 -11.55 12.74
N TYR A 188 0.56 -11.16 13.38
CA TYR A 188 0.65 -11.05 14.83
C TYR A 188 -0.38 -10.07 15.40
N ARG A 189 -0.43 -8.84 14.88
CA ARG A 189 -1.37 -7.80 15.33
C ARG A 189 -2.83 -8.13 15.01
N ALA A 190 -3.07 -8.80 13.90
CA ALA A 190 -4.41 -9.12 13.42
C ALA A 190 -5.03 -10.36 14.09
N ARG A 191 -4.21 -11.33 14.49
CA ARG A 191 -4.66 -12.64 15.00
C ARG A 191 -4.22 -12.93 16.44
N GLY A 192 -3.34 -12.10 17.03
CA GLY A 192 -2.77 -12.34 18.36
C GLY A 192 -1.85 -13.57 18.42
N THR A 193 -1.32 -14.02 17.30
CA THR A 193 -0.43 -15.19 17.19
C THR A 193 1.01 -14.80 17.43
N GLU A 194 1.83 -15.70 17.99
CA GLU A 194 3.27 -15.46 18.14
C GLU A 194 3.96 -15.26 16.79
N ARG A 195 5.07 -14.47 16.80
CA ARG A 195 5.94 -14.33 15.63
C ARG A 195 6.57 -15.69 15.34
N VAL A 196 6.13 -16.34 14.28
CA VAL A 196 6.77 -17.55 13.76
C VAL A 196 7.72 -17.14 12.64
N THR A 197 8.99 -17.48 12.77
CA THR A 197 9.94 -17.45 11.66
C THR A 197 9.75 -18.72 10.85
N ASP A 198 9.12 -18.62 9.71
CA ASP A 198 8.91 -19.73 8.80
C ASP A 198 9.57 -19.37 7.46
N PRO A 199 10.70 -20.02 7.11
CA PRO A 199 11.43 -19.70 5.89
C PRO A 199 10.69 -20.07 4.61
N SER A 200 9.57 -20.80 4.70
CA SER A 200 8.70 -21.12 3.55
C SER A 200 7.73 -20.01 3.19
N LYS A 201 7.55 -19.02 4.06
CA LYS A 201 6.64 -17.89 3.86
C LYS A 201 7.32 -16.75 3.10
N LEU A 202 6.51 -15.92 2.44
CA LEU A 202 7.00 -14.69 1.79
C LEU A 202 7.54 -13.69 2.83
N LEU A 203 8.57 -12.97 2.42
CA LEU A 203 9.08 -11.79 3.11
C LEU A 203 8.53 -10.50 2.48
N GLY A 204 8.62 -9.39 3.20
CA GLY A 204 8.27 -8.08 2.65
C GLY A 204 9.12 -7.70 1.43
N SER A 205 10.38 -8.17 1.35
CA SER A 205 11.28 -7.98 0.21
C SER A 205 10.75 -8.61 -1.07
N ASP A 206 10.13 -9.81 -1.00
CA ASP A 206 9.60 -10.48 -2.20
C ASP A 206 8.47 -9.66 -2.84
N ILE A 207 7.68 -8.99 -2.01
CA ILE A 207 6.63 -8.09 -2.47
C ILE A 207 7.22 -6.77 -3.00
N ALA A 208 8.28 -6.27 -2.38
CA ALA A 208 8.98 -5.08 -2.84
C ALA A 208 9.58 -5.28 -4.24
N ASP A 209 10.22 -6.43 -4.49
CA ASP A 209 10.78 -6.79 -5.80
C ASP A 209 9.70 -6.86 -6.88
N ALA A 210 8.54 -7.46 -6.55
CA ALA A 210 7.40 -7.50 -7.43
C ALA A 210 6.86 -6.09 -7.77
N ILE A 211 6.76 -5.20 -6.77
CA ILE A 211 6.36 -3.80 -6.97
C ILE A 211 7.35 -3.06 -7.88
N ILE A 212 8.66 -3.23 -7.67
CA ILE A 212 9.71 -2.67 -8.53
C ILE A 212 9.54 -3.17 -9.96
N ALA A 213 9.35 -4.47 -10.17
CA ALA A 213 9.14 -5.05 -11.48
C ALA A 213 7.91 -4.48 -12.20
N MET A 214 6.80 -4.24 -11.48
CA MET A 214 5.60 -3.58 -12.01
C MET A 214 5.87 -2.13 -12.44
N LEU A 215 6.60 -1.37 -11.64
CA LEU A 215 6.94 0.03 -11.93
C LEU A 215 7.94 0.15 -13.10
N ALA A 216 8.92 -0.75 -13.17
CA ALA A 216 9.99 -0.74 -14.17
C ALA A 216 9.52 -0.98 -15.61
N GLN A 217 8.26 -1.41 -15.81
CA GLN A 217 7.71 -1.56 -17.15
C GLN A 217 7.78 -0.26 -17.95
N ASN A 218 7.90 -0.38 -19.28
CA ASN A 218 7.83 0.79 -20.16
C ASN A 218 6.51 1.57 -19.94
N ASP A 219 6.53 2.90 -20.04
CA ASP A 219 5.37 3.73 -19.69
C ASP A 219 4.12 3.46 -20.56
N ARG A 220 4.29 2.88 -21.74
CA ARG A 220 3.16 2.40 -22.57
C ARG A 220 2.56 1.07 -22.10
N ALA A 221 3.20 0.40 -21.13
CA ALA A 221 2.77 -0.90 -20.61
C ALA A 221 2.40 -0.81 -19.13
N MET A 222 1.42 -1.59 -18.73
CA MET A 222 0.96 -1.66 -17.34
C MET A 222 0.67 -3.12 -16.98
N VAL A 223 1.32 -3.59 -15.91
CA VAL A 223 0.90 -4.82 -15.23
C VAL A 223 -0.30 -4.47 -14.36
N THR A 224 -1.48 -4.81 -14.82
CA THR A 224 -2.72 -4.40 -14.14
C THR A 224 -2.89 -5.03 -12.77
N GLU A 225 -2.43 -6.29 -12.64
CA GLU A 225 -2.52 -7.07 -11.41
C GLU A 225 -1.37 -8.07 -11.36
N MET A 226 -0.83 -8.28 -10.15
CA MET A 226 0.16 -9.31 -9.86
C MET A 226 -0.17 -10.00 -8.54
N THR A 227 -0.23 -11.34 -8.54
CA THR A 227 -0.42 -12.14 -7.34
C THR A 227 0.87 -12.87 -6.99
N VAL A 228 1.32 -12.76 -5.74
CA VAL A 228 2.56 -13.35 -5.26
C VAL A 228 2.25 -14.39 -4.19
N TRP A 229 2.63 -15.63 -4.44
CA TRP A 229 2.48 -16.76 -3.53
C TRP A 229 3.84 -17.31 -3.12
N ALA A 230 3.93 -17.82 -1.87
CA ALA A 230 5.07 -18.64 -1.49
C ALA A 230 5.09 -19.92 -2.35
N THR A 231 6.29 -20.35 -2.77
CA THR A 231 6.42 -21.53 -3.67
C THR A 231 5.95 -22.80 -2.98
N ASN A 232 6.19 -22.95 -1.69
CA ASN A 232 5.83 -24.11 -0.91
C ASN A 232 5.34 -23.70 0.50
N PRO A 233 4.10 -23.17 0.61
CA PRO A 233 3.53 -22.84 1.90
C PRO A 233 3.09 -24.11 2.59
N GLN A 234 3.88 -24.62 3.54
CA GLN A 234 3.47 -25.70 4.45
C GLN A 234 2.73 -25.12 5.65
#